data_465dd97a7b1c8fbe8cfe52c0f43845cf
#
_entry.id   465dd97a7b1c8fbe8cfe52c0f43845cf
#
_cell.length_a   1.000
_cell.length_b   1.000
_cell.length_c   1.000
_cell.angle_alpha   90.00
_cell.angle_beta   90.00
_cell.angle_gamma   90.00
#
_symmetry.space_group_name_H-M   'P 1'
#
loop_
_entity.id
_entity.type
_entity.pdbx_description
1 polymer ?
#
loop_
_entity_poly.entity_id
_entity_poly.type
_entity_poly.pdbx_seq_one_letter_code
_entity_poly.pdbx_strand_id
1 'polypeptide(L)'
;MITIKEQANFKAKDFFNYLDRQLTQAIKKSRGNDLPVKIAAGTTYQQRNVKAEITEYEFGKKYVSVFKSPKIDVKISYYLTDTPQGCQIVFKEDVLSYDEKKHSNIGTWFYNWQLKQGAKKQLKQMKNNVLAYTK
;
A
#
# COMPACT_ATOMS: atom_id res chain seq x y z
N MET A 1 -10.34 -6.32 9.33
CA MET A 1 -9.17 -5.40 9.26
C MET A 1 -7.91 -6.11 9.71
N ILE A 2 -6.86 -5.98 8.95
CA ILE A 2 -5.54 -6.50 9.30
C ILE A 2 -4.67 -5.33 9.72
N THR A 3 -3.99 -5.44 10.87
CA THR A 3 -3.08 -4.41 11.37
C THR A 3 -1.74 -5.07 11.71
N ILE A 4 -0.66 -4.55 11.12
CA ILE A 4 0.69 -5.05 11.37
C ILE A 4 1.55 -3.86 11.80
N LYS A 5 2.27 -4.03 12.92
CA LYS A 5 3.20 -3.01 13.43
C LYS A 5 4.61 -3.57 13.35
N GLU A 6 5.52 -2.81 12.76
CA GLU A 6 6.92 -3.22 12.65
C GLU A 6 7.86 -2.05 12.82
N GLN A 7 9.06 -2.34 13.34
CA GLN A 7 10.17 -1.41 13.39
C GLN A 7 11.03 -1.60 12.14
N ALA A 8 11.44 -0.49 11.52
CA ALA A 8 12.31 -0.50 10.36
C ALA A 8 13.61 0.25 10.64
N ASN A 9 14.69 -0.14 9.92
CA ASN A 9 16.02 0.45 10.07
C ASN A 9 16.26 1.61 9.09
N PHE A 10 15.20 2.31 8.72
CA PHE A 10 15.26 3.52 7.88
C PHE A 10 14.28 4.54 8.43
N LYS A 11 14.47 5.80 8.04
CA LYS A 11 13.58 6.88 8.46
C LYS A 11 12.31 6.92 7.59
N ALA A 12 11.24 7.54 8.12
CA ALA A 12 9.99 7.65 7.38
C ALA A 12 10.17 8.33 6.02
N LYS A 13 11.06 9.33 5.91
CA LYS A 13 11.34 10.01 4.64
C LYS A 13 11.89 9.05 3.58
N ASP A 14 12.69 8.06 3.97
CA ASP A 14 13.25 7.09 3.04
C ASP A 14 12.14 6.21 2.44
N PHE A 15 11.20 5.79 3.27
CA PHE A 15 10.02 5.05 2.83
C PHE A 15 9.20 5.88 1.82
N PHE A 16 8.94 7.15 2.15
CA PHE A 16 8.12 8.01 1.29
C PHE A 16 8.84 8.40 0.00
N ASN A 17 10.17 8.56 0.02
CA ASN A 17 10.92 8.77 -1.22
C ASN A 17 10.80 7.57 -2.15
N TYR A 18 10.91 6.36 -1.62
CA TYR A 18 10.72 5.13 -2.40
C TYR A 18 9.28 5.02 -2.90
N LEU A 19 8.31 5.24 -2.02
CA LEU A 19 6.89 5.19 -2.35
C LEU A 19 6.53 6.18 -3.46
N ASP A 20 7.00 7.44 -3.34
CA ASP A 20 6.75 8.48 -4.33
C ASP A 20 7.28 8.09 -5.70
N ARG A 21 8.47 7.47 -5.73
CA ARG A 21 9.04 6.98 -6.99
C ARG A 21 8.18 5.89 -7.61
N GLN A 22 7.72 4.93 -6.80
CA GLN A 22 6.86 3.85 -7.30
C GLN A 22 5.52 4.39 -7.79
N LEU A 23 4.91 5.29 -7.04
CA LEU A 23 3.65 5.91 -7.42
C LEU A 23 3.80 6.75 -8.70
N THR A 24 4.88 7.51 -8.81
CA THR A 24 5.15 8.32 -10.01
C THR A 24 5.26 7.44 -11.24
N GLN A 25 5.98 6.32 -11.15
CA GLN A 25 6.11 5.37 -12.27
C GLN A 25 4.76 4.75 -12.63
N ALA A 26 3.98 4.34 -11.63
CA ALA A 26 2.67 3.73 -11.86
C ALA A 26 1.70 4.72 -12.51
N ILE A 27 1.68 5.96 -12.05
CA ILE A 27 0.80 7.01 -12.58
C ILE A 27 1.19 7.36 -14.02
N LYS A 28 2.49 7.53 -14.31
CA LYS A 28 2.96 7.79 -15.67
C LYS A 28 2.60 6.67 -16.62
N LYS A 29 2.78 5.42 -16.18
CA LYS A 29 2.42 4.25 -16.98
C LYS A 29 0.91 4.22 -17.23
N SER A 30 0.10 4.56 -16.25
CA SER A 30 -1.36 4.62 -16.38
C SER A 30 -1.80 5.69 -17.39
N ARG A 31 -1.16 6.86 -17.35
CA ARG A 31 -1.44 7.96 -18.29
C ARG A 31 -0.89 7.74 -19.68
N GLY A 32 0.18 6.97 -19.80
CA GLY A 32 0.87 6.78 -21.08
C GLY A 32 1.72 7.97 -21.49
N ASN A 33 2.16 8.83 -20.54
CA ASN A 33 3.01 9.99 -20.83
C ASN A 33 3.94 10.27 -19.64
N ASP A 34 4.92 11.15 -19.88
CA ASP A 34 5.93 11.53 -18.88
C ASP A 34 5.69 12.90 -18.25
N LEU A 35 4.46 13.41 -18.31
CA LEU A 35 4.12 14.67 -17.67
C LEU A 35 4.33 14.60 -16.15
N PRO A 36 4.68 15.73 -15.50
CA PRO A 36 4.90 15.75 -14.07
C PRO A 36 3.71 15.16 -13.28
N VAL A 37 4.02 14.41 -12.22
CA VAL A 37 3.02 13.76 -11.38
C VAL A 37 2.98 14.45 -10.03
N LYS A 38 1.76 14.80 -9.60
CA LYS A 38 1.51 15.30 -8.24
C LYS A 38 0.91 14.16 -7.43
N ILE A 39 1.58 13.80 -6.34
CA ILE A 39 1.09 12.75 -5.44
C ILE A 39 0.38 13.44 -4.28
N ALA A 40 -0.94 13.27 -4.22
CA ALA A 40 -1.79 13.92 -3.23
C ALA A 40 -3.11 13.18 -3.09
N ALA A 41 -3.87 13.50 -2.06
CA ALA A 41 -5.23 12.98 -1.91
C ALA A 41 -6.06 13.35 -3.14
N GLY A 42 -6.84 12.39 -3.64
CA GLY A 42 -7.64 12.55 -4.83
C GLY A 42 -6.97 12.07 -6.12
N THR A 43 -5.67 11.77 -6.09
CA THR A 43 -4.98 11.25 -7.28
C THR A 43 -5.46 9.83 -7.59
N THR A 44 -5.81 9.58 -8.85
CA THR A 44 -6.27 8.26 -9.31
C THR A 44 -5.37 7.74 -10.42
N TYR A 45 -5.23 6.42 -10.49
CA TYR A 45 -4.51 5.77 -11.57
C TYR A 45 -5.02 4.34 -11.73
N GLN A 46 -4.68 3.71 -12.84
CA GLN A 46 -5.14 2.35 -13.14
C GLN A 46 -3.97 1.46 -13.52
N GLN A 47 -3.94 0.26 -12.94
CA GLN A 47 -2.98 -0.79 -13.27
C GLN A 47 -3.76 -2.04 -13.63
N ARG A 48 -3.70 -2.47 -14.88
CA ARG A 48 -4.46 -3.62 -15.40
C ARG A 48 -5.95 -3.40 -15.13
N ASN A 49 -6.59 -4.29 -14.35
CA ASN A 49 -8.01 -4.18 -14.01
C ASN A 49 -8.24 -3.61 -12.60
N VAL A 50 -7.21 -3.00 -12.00
CA VAL A 50 -7.30 -2.40 -10.67
C VAL A 50 -7.26 -0.89 -10.80
N LYS A 51 -8.29 -0.22 -10.24
CA LYS A 51 -8.36 1.24 -10.17
C LYS A 51 -7.95 1.67 -8.77
N ALA A 52 -6.95 2.54 -8.69
CA ALA A 52 -6.41 3.01 -7.41
C ALA A 52 -6.73 4.49 -7.21
N GLU A 53 -7.04 4.86 -5.97
CA GLU A 53 -7.23 6.24 -5.56
C GLU A 53 -6.49 6.49 -4.27
N ILE A 54 -5.64 7.53 -4.26
CA ILE A 54 -4.98 7.99 -3.04
C ILE A 54 -5.99 8.84 -2.28
N THR A 55 -6.42 8.39 -1.10
CA THR A 55 -7.43 9.10 -0.31
C THR A 55 -6.83 10.00 0.75
N GLU A 56 -5.64 9.64 1.28
CA GLU A 56 -4.91 10.47 2.23
C GLU A 56 -3.41 10.37 1.94
N TYR A 57 -2.73 11.49 2.01
CA TYR A 57 -1.28 11.52 1.78
C TYR A 57 -0.65 12.67 2.54
N GLU A 58 0.34 12.35 3.37
CA GLU A 58 1.17 13.32 4.06
C GLU A 58 2.60 12.76 4.08
N PHE A 59 3.51 13.42 3.35
CA PHE A 59 4.89 12.95 3.19
C PHE A 59 5.55 12.74 4.56
N GLY A 60 6.12 11.55 4.76
CA GLY A 60 6.82 11.20 5.98
C GLY A 60 5.91 10.71 7.11
N LYS A 61 4.60 10.74 6.92
CA LYS A 61 3.66 10.38 8.00
C LYS A 61 2.62 9.34 7.61
N LYS A 62 1.87 9.57 6.53
CA LYS A 62 0.80 8.64 6.17
C LYS A 62 0.54 8.57 4.68
N TYR A 63 0.11 7.40 4.25
CA TYR A 63 -0.36 7.12 2.91
C TYR A 63 -1.52 6.15 2.99
N VAL A 64 -2.66 6.55 2.41
CA VAL A 64 -3.86 5.71 2.38
C VAL A 64 -4.39 5.67 0.95
N SER A 65 -4.60 4.46 0.43
CA SER A 65 -5.16 4.26 -0.92
C SER A 65 -6.24 3.20 -0.90
N VAL A 66 -7.22 3.38 -1.78
CA VAL A 66 -8.27 2.40 -2.03
C VAL A 66 -8.04 1.79 -3.41
N PHE A 67 -8.03 0.47 -3.48
CA PHE A 67 -7.86 -0.29 -4.71
C PHE A 67 -9.15 -1.02 -5.03
N LYS A 68 -9.73 -0.74 -6.20
CA LYS A 68 -10.96 -1.37 -6.66
C LYS A 68 -10.68 -2.32 -7.81
N SER A 69 -11.11 -3.55 -7.67
CA SER A 69 -10.99 -4.58 -8.70
C SER A 69 -12.35 -5.29 -8.86
N PRO A 70 -12.53 -6.07 -9.94
CA PRO A 70 -13.81 -6.77 -10.14
C PRO A 70 -14.18 -7.75 -9.03
N LYS A 71 -13.20 -8.28 -8.30
CA LYS A 71 -13.44 -9.30 -7.26
C LYS A 71 -13.40 -8.74 -5.84
N ILE A 72 -12.61 -7.68 -5.62
CA ILE A 72 -12.34 -7.22 -4.26
C ILE A 72 -11.96 -5.74 -4.26
N ASP A 73 -12.47 -5.01 -3.29
CA ASP A 73 -12.04 -3.64 -3.00
C ASP A 73 -11.28 -3.66 -1.69
N VAL A 74 -10.08 -3.06 -1.69
CA VAL A 74 -9.16 -3.09 -0.54
C VAL A 74 -8.69 -1.69 -0.24
N LYS A 75 -8.66 -1.34 1.06
CA LYS A 75 -8.04 -0.10 1.54
C LYS A 75 -6.72 -0.44 2.22
N ILE A 76 -5.64 0.18 1.77
CA ILE A 76 -4.31 -0.01 2.33
C ILE A 76 -3.85 1.30 2.97
N SER A 77 -3.34 1.20 4.20
CA SER A 77 -2.88 2.36 4.96
C SER A 77 -1.49 2.11 5.52
N TYR A 78 -0.62 3.11 5.40
CA TYR A 78 0.71 3.15 6.03
C TYR A 78 0.79 4.38 6.90
N TYR A 79 1.11 4.18 8.19
CA TYR A 79 1.36 5.26 9.14
C TYR A 79 2.78 5.07 9.66
N LEU A 80 3.62 6.09 9.52
CA LEU A 80 5.02 6.02 9.92
C LEU A 80 5.35 7.09 10.95
N THR A 81 6.16 6.70 11.95
CA THR A 81 6.64 7.59 12.99
C THR A 81 8.13 7.33 13.18
N ASP A 82 8.96 8.37 13.08
CA ASP A 82 10.38 8.22 13.29
C ASP A 82 10.71 7.84 14.74
N THR A 83 11.71 6.98 14.90
CA THR A 83 12.24 6.52 16.17
C THR A 83 13.75 6.71 16.18
N PRO A 84 14.44 6.61 17.33
CA PRO A 84 15.91 6.71 17.36
C PRO A 84 16.60 5.67 16.46
N GLN A 85 16.00 4.48 16.27
CA GLN A 85 16.59 3.40 15.49
C GLN A 85 16.16 3.41 14.02
N GLY A 86 15.20 4.26 13.64
CA GLY A 86 14.67 4.27 12.28
C GLY A 86 13.26 4.83 12.25
N CYS A 87 12.26 3.96 12.01
CA CYS A 87 10.86 4.35 12.12
C CYS A 87 9.99 3.17 12.50
N GLN A 88 8.84 3.48 13.09
CA GLN A 88 7.79 2.50 13.32
C GLN A 88 6.77 2.58 12.19
N ILE A 89 6.42 1.43 11.62
CA ILE A 89 5.44 1.32 10.56
C ILE A 89 4.19 0.65 11.12
N VAL A 90 3.05 1.29 10.91
CA VAL A 90 1.75 0.67 11.16
C VAL A 90 1.08 0.48 9.79
N PHE A 91 0.95 -0.77 9.37
CA PHE A 91 0.32 -1.16 8.11
C PHE A 91 -1.07 -1.69 8.41
N LYS A 92 -2.07 -1.18 7.69
CA LYS A 92 -3.46 -1.66 7.81
C LYS A 92 -3.99 -2.05 6.44
N GLU A 93 -4.72 -3.14 6.39
CA GLU A 93 -5.40 -3.60 5.19
C GLU A 93 -6.84 -3.94 5.53
N ASP A 94 -7.78 -3.24 4.89
CA ASP A 94 -9.21 -3.44 5.05
C ASP A 94 -9.81 -3.91 3.74
N VAL A 95 -10.52 -5.04 3.78
CA VAL A 95 -11.32 -5.49 2.64
C VAL A 95 -12.67 -4.78 2.73
N LEU A 96 -12.94 -3.88 1.77
CA LEU A 96 -14.14 -3.07 1.75
C LEU A 96 -15.32 -3.83 1.15
N SER A 97 -15.05 -4.62 0.11
CA SER A 97 -16.05 -5.47 -0.52
C SER A 97 -15.37 -6.62 -1.24
N TYR A 98 -16.03 -7.76 -1.30
CA TYR A 98 -15.63 -8.88 -2.12
C TYR A 98 -16.87 -9.67 -2.53
N ASP A 99 -16.75 -10.44 -3.63
CA ASP A 99 -17.87 -11.21 -4.15
C ASP A 99 -18.06 -12.50 -3.32
N GLU A 100 -18.93 -12.44 -2.33
CA GLU A 100 -19.22 -13.57 -1.42
C GLU A 100 -19.74 -14.81 -2.16
N LYS A 101 -20.36 -14.62 -3.31
CA LYS A 101 -20.91 -15.74 -4.08
C LYS A 101 -19.85 -16.69 -4.61
N LYS A 102 -18.59 -16.23 -4.68
CA LYS A 102 -17.47 -17.02 -5.15
C LYS A 102 -16.71 -17.72 -4.03
N HIS A 103 -17.10 -17.51 -2.77
CA HIS A 103 -16.43 -18.07 -1.61
C HIS A 103 -17.43 -18.73 -0.66
N SER A 104 -17.20 -20.00 -0.31
CA SER A 104 -17.93 -20.66 0.77
C SER A 104 -17.48 -20.10 2.12
N ASN A 105 -18.23 -20.38 3.20
CA ASN A 105 -17.84 -19.93 4.54
C ASN A 105 -16.44 -20.41 4.94
N ILE A 106 -16.09 -21.63 4.55
CA ILE A 106 -14.75 -22.19 4.80
C ILE A 106 -13.72 -21.45 3.94
N GLY A 107 -14.08 -21.16 2.69
CA GLY A 107 -13.26 -20.38 1.77
C GLY A 107 -13.00 -18.95 2.28
N THR A 108 -13.99 -18.34 2.91
CA THR A 108 -13.86 -17.00 3.49
C THR A 108 -12.84 -16.99 4.62
N TRP A 109 -12.89 -17.97 5.53
CA TRP A 109 -11.92 -18.08 6.62
C TRP A 109 -10.49 -18.26 6.07
N PHE A 110 -10.34 -19.19 5.12
CA PHE A 110 -9.05 -19.47 4.49
C PHE A 110 -8.52 -18.25 3.74
N TYR A 111 -9.40 -17.52 3.06
CA TYR A 111 -9.09 -16.30 2.32
C TYR A 111 -8.57 -15.22 3.27
N ASN A 112 -9.23 -15.00 4.41
CA ASN A 112 -8.79 -14.02 5.42
C ASN A 112 -7.41 -14.40 5.97
N TRP A 113 -7.15 -15.68 6.19
CA TRP A 113 -5.85 -16.14 6.64
C TRP A 113 -4.75 -15.88 5.59
N GLN A 114 -5.04 -16.14 4.33
CA GLN A 114 -4.12 -15.87 3.23
C GLN A 114 -3.84 -14.37 3.08
N LEU A 115 -4.85 -13.53 3.25
CA LEU A 115 -4.69 -12.08 3.21
C LEU A 115 -3.71 -11.60 4.29
N LYS A 116 -3.83 -12.11 5.50
CA LYS A 116 -2.92 -11.74 6.59
C LYS A 116 -1.49 -12.16 6.28
N GLN A 117 -1.28 -13.37 5.77
CA GLN A 117 0.05 -13.84 5.38
C GLN A 117 0.60 -13.02 4.21
N GLY A 118 -0.25 -12.71 3.23
CA GLY A 118 0.11 -11.86 2.10
C GLY A 118 0.50 -10.45 2.52
N ALA A 119 -0.23 -9.87 3.48
CA ALA A 119 0.06 -8.54 4.01
C ALA A 119 1.43 -8.50 4.69
N LYS A 120 1.75 -9.50 5.51
CA LYS A 120 3.06 -9.60 6.16
C LYS A 120 4.19 -9.72 5.15
N LYS A 121 4.01 -10.55 4.13
CA LYS A 121 4.98 -10.76 3.06
C LYS A 121 5.17 -9.47 2.26
N GLN A 122 4.09 -8.76 1.95
CA GLN A 122 4.12 -7.51 1.23
C GLN A 122 4.88 -6.45 2.01
N LEU A 123 4.63 -6.32 3.30
CA LEU A 123 5.32 -5.35 4.15
C LEU A 123 6.82 -5.67 4.24
N LYS A 124 7.17 -6.94 4.41
CA LYS A 124 8.57 -7.37 4.43
C LYS A 124 9.28 -7.04 3.12
N GLN A 125 8.62 -7.30 1.99
CA GLN A 125 9.14 -6.97 0.66
C GLN A 125 9.35 -5.47 0.51
N MET A 126 8.38 -4.67 0.97
CA MET A 126 8.45 -3.21 0.94
C MET A 126 9.64 -2.70 1.75
N LYS A 127 9.85 -3.22 2.96
CA LYS A 127 10.99 -2.86 3.81
C LYS A 127 12.32 -3.17 3.12
N ASN A 128 12.45 -4.36 2.53
CA ASN A 128 13.66 -4.76 1.79
C ASN A 128 13.91 -3.84 0.59
N ASN A 129 12.86 -3.47 -0.13
CA ASN A 129 12.96 -2.59 -1.28
C ASN A 129 13.41 -1.18 -0.87
N VAL A 130 12.89 -0.65 0.24
CA VAL A 130 13.30 0.66 0.75
C VAL A 130 14.78 0.64 1.15
N LEU A 131 15.22 -0.40 1.86
CA LEU A 131 16.63 -0.55 2.26
C LEU A 131 17.54 -0.61 1.04
N ALA A 132 17.16 -1.34 0.00
CA ALA A 132 17.94 -1.43 -1.23
C ALA A 132 18.02 -0.08 -1.95
N TYR A 133 16.94 0.69 -1.93
CA TYR A 133 16.86 2.00 -2.58
C TYR A 133 17.72 3.04 -1.89
N THR A 134 17.87 2.95 -0.56
CA THR A 134 18.64 3.93 0.23
C THR A 134 20.15 3.66 0.25
N LYS A 135 20.61 2.53 -0.28
CA LYS A 135 22.04 2.19 -0.33
C LYS A 135 22.78 2.88 -1.47
#